data_7717a60254d31646e386eb48485046ec
#
_entry.id   7717a60254d31646e386eb48485046ec
#
_cell.length_a   1.000
_cell.length_b   1.000
_cell.length_c   1.000
_cell.angle_alpha   90.00
_cell.angle_beta   90.00
_cell.angle_gamma   90.00
#
_symmetry.space_group_name_H-M   'P 1'
#
loop_
_entity.id
_entity.type
_entity.pdbx_description
1 polymer ?
#
loop_
_entity_poly.entity_id
_entity_poly.type
_entity_poly.pdbx_seq_one_letter_code
_entity_poly.pdbx_strand_id
1 'polypeptide(L)'
;MNDTLSAKDVTLYDLEKRFALRLNENEQFFPEWQGDFPEINSEEKKFLDLAKSAYMNLIRYPTMPENAVKLTVLSPLLHLANLLLPPFHIRTETSVSVTNPDESVTIEGLIDILVLGEQNLWVLVIESKRAEFSIKVGLAQILAYMLGVCRTKQIDVKILVIKMKMNSEE
;
A
#
# COMPACT_ATOMS: atom_id res chain seq x y z
N MET A 1 28.51 -5.36 -12.58
CA MET A 1 27.74 -4.11 -12.73
C MET A 1 26.40 -4.38 -12.04
N ASN A 2 26.03 -3.64 -11.00
CA ASN A 2 24.72 -3.83 -10.38
C ASN A 2 23.66 -3.25 -11.31
N ASP A 3 22.64 -4.03 -11.60
CA ASP A 3 21.49 -3.61 -12.37
C ASP A 3 20.50 -2.90 -11.41
N THR A 4 20.14 -1.66 -11.71
CA THR A 4 19.21 -0.88 -10.88
C THR A 4 17.88 -0.76 -11.61
N LEU A 5 16.82 -1.27 -10.99
CA LEU A 5 15.45 -1.24 -11.50
C LEU A 5 14.62 -0.23 -10.70
N SER A 6 13.81 0.56 -11.39
CA SER A 6 12.79 1.36 -10.72
C SER A 6 11.67 0.47 -10.20
N ALA A 7 11.23 0.68 -8.96
CA ALA A 7 10.12 -0.07 -8.38
C ALA A 7 8.81 0.05 -9.20
N LYS A 8 8.66 1.13 -9.99
CA LYS A 8 7.51 1.32 -10.89
C LYS A 8 7.51 0.39 -12.09
N ASP A 9 8.69 -0.10 -12.48
CA ASP A 9 8.89 -0.95 -13.66
C ASP A 9 9.03 -2.43 -13.29
N VAL A 10 9.10 -2.74 -11.99
CA VAL A 10 9.22 -4.11 -11.49
C VAL A 10 7.92 -4.87 -11.72
N THR A 11 8.04 -6.10 -12.19
CA THR A 11 6.91 -7.02 -12.38
C THR A 11 6.84 -8.07 -11.26
N LEU A 12 5.69 -8.73 -11.10
CA LEU A 12 5.57 -9.89 -10.20
C LEU A 12 6.55 -11.00 -10.59
N TYR A 13 6.78 -11.20 -11.89
CA TYR A 13 7.73 -12.17 -12.40
C TYR A 13 9.17 -11.86 -11.94
N ASP A 14 9.58 -10.60 -11.96
CA ASP A 14 10.90 -10.20 -11.45
C ASP A 14 11.04 -10.50 -9.96
N LEU A 15 9.99 -10.22 -9.17
CA LEU A 15 9.98 -10.49 -7.74
C LEU A 15 10.04 -12.00 -7.43
N GLU A 16 9.31 -12.82 -8.18
CA GLU A 16 9.35 -14.26 -8.05
C GLU A 16 10.73 -14.85 -8.40
N LYS A 17 11.29 -14.42 -9.51
CA LYS A 17 12.55 -14.95 -10.03
C LYS A 17 13.77 -14.47 -9.27
N ARG A 18 13.85 -13.15 -9.03
CA ARG A 18 15.05 -12.50 -8.49
C ARG A 18 15.04 -12.35 -6.97
N PHE A 19 13.87 -12.41 -6.34
CA PHE A 19 13.71 -12.19 -4.89
C PHE A 19 13.04 -13.36 -4.16
N ALA A 20 12.80 -14.47 -4.87
CA ALA A 20 12.16 -15.68 -4.34
C ALA A 20 10.77 -15.44 -3.71
N LEU A 21 10.05 -14.42 -4.16
CA LEU A 21 8.67 -14.18 -3.73
C LEU A 21 7.80 -15.34 -4.21
N ARG A 22 6.87 -15.80 -3.37
CA ARG A 22 5.95 -16.89 -3.73
C ARG A 22 4.53 -16.52 -3.32
N LEU A 23 3.58 -16.87 -4.18
CA LEU A 23 2.16 -16.81 -3.84
C LEU A 23 1.86 -17.88 -2.78
N ASN A 24 1.20 -17.48 -1.70
CA ASN A 24 0.64 -18.43 -0.75
C ASN A 24 -0.84 -18.65 -1.12
N GLU A 25 -1.20 -19.90 -1.43
CA GLU A 25 -2.57 -20.30 -1.81
C GLU A 25 -3.45 -20.63 -0.59
N ASN A 26 -2.90 -20.56 0.61
CA ASN A 26 -3.68 -20.79 1.82
C ASN A 26 -4.61 -19.60 2.10
N GLU A 27 -5.91 -19.79 1.91
CA GLU A 27 -6.91 -18.75 2.19
C GLU A 27 -6.92 -18.31 3.66
N GLN A 28 -6.42 -19.12 4.60
CA GLN A 28 -6.32 -18.82 6.02
C GLN A 28 -4.97 -18.19 6.42
N PHE A 29 -4.14 -17.81 5.44
CA PHE A 29 -2.82 -17.24 5.71
C PHE A 29 -2.88 -15.93 6.50
N PHE A 30 -3.95 -15.17 6.35
CA PHE A 30 -4.22 -13.93 7.09
C PHE A 30 -5.38 -14.11 8.07
N PRO A 31 -5.17 -14.67 9.27
CA PRO A 31 -6.21 -14.84 10.25
C PRO A 31 -6.83 -13.52 10.70
N GLU A 32 -6.09 -12.41 10.55
CA GLU A 32 -6.55 -11.06 10.86
C GLU A 32 -7.79 -10.64 10.05
N TRP A 33 -8.08 -11.32 8.93
CA TRP A 33 -9.21 -11.06 8.02
C TRP A 33 -10.38 -12.01 8.19
N GLN A 34 -10.25 -12.99 9.10
CA GLN A 34 -11.21 -14.07 9.25
C GLN A 34 -11.99 -14.00 10.56
N GLY A 35 -11.74 -12.96 11.34
CA GLY A 35 -12.41 -12.74 12.62
C GLY A 35 -13.66 -11.88 12.52
N ASP A 36 -14.34 -11.71 13.63
CA ASP A 36 -15.40 -10.72 13.77
C ASP A 36 -14.77 -9.33 13.78
N PHE A 37 -15.15 -8.51 12.79
CA PHE A 37 -14.70 -7.11 12.72
C PHE A 37 -15.59 -6.25 13.61
N PRO A 38 -15.03 -5.21 14.26
CA PRO A 38 -15.84 -4.26 15.01
C PRO A 38 -16.87 -3.59 14.10
N GLU A 39 -18.07 -3.41 14.60
CA GLU A 39 -19.11 -2.70 13.89
C GLU A 39 -18.75 -1.21 13.74
N ILE A 40 -18.99 -0.68 12.56
CA ILE A 40 -18.82 0.74 12.27
C ILE A 40 -20.00 1.50 12.89
N ASN A 41 -19.72 2.43 13.79
CA ASN A 41 -20.73 3.23 14.43
C ASN A 41 -21.33 4.30 13.48
N SER A 42 -22.41 4.97 13.91
CA SER A 42 -23.13 5.94 13.08
C SER A 42 -22.31 7.17 12.68
N GLU A 43 -21.38 7.61 13.53
CA GLU A 43 -20.53 8.76 13.25
C GLU A 43 -19.42 8.39 12.24
N GLU A 44 -18.80 7.23 12.42
CA GLU A 44 -17.82 6.69 11.48
C GLU A 44 -18.45 6.48 10.09
N LYS A 45 -19.69 5.95 10.06
CA LYS A 45 -20.42 5.77 8.81
C LYS A 45 -20.69 7.11 8.11
N LYS A 46 -21.15 8.13 8.83
CA LYS A 46 -21.33 9.48 8.25
C LYS A 46 -20.03 10.04 7.69
N PHE A 47 -18.91 9.84 8.38
CA PHE A 47 -17.61 10.30 7.94
C PHE A 47 -17.18 9.60 6.65
N LEU A 48 -17.37 8.28 6.57
CA LEU A 48 -17.11 7.49 5.35
C LEU A 48 -18.01 7.91 4.18
N ASP A 49 -19.30 8.17 4.43
CA ASP A 49 -20.23 8.63 3.42
C ASP A 49 -19.83 10.03 2.88
N LEU A 50 -19.30 10.89 3.74
CA LEU A 50 -18.74 12.18 3.32
C LEU A 50 -17.48 12.00 2.44
N ALA A 51 -16.56 11.12 2.83
CA ALA A 51 -15.38 10.80 2.06
C ALA A 51 -15.75 10.22 0.68
N LYS A 52 -16.72 9.29 0.64
CA LYS A 52 -17.27 8.74 -0.60
C LYS A 52 -17.86 9.85 -1.48
N SER A 53 -18.66 10.74 -0.91
CA SER A 53 -19.28 11.86 -1.65
C SER A 53 -18.25 12.80 -2.23
N ALA A 54 -17.19 13.12 -1.48
CA ALA A 54 -16.07 13.94 -1.94
C ALA A 54 -15.33 13.27 -3.11
N TYR A 55 -15.05 11.97 -3.00
CA TYR A 55 -14.45 11.20 -4.08
C TYR A 55 -15.32 11.19 -5.33
N MET A 56 -16.64 10.89 -5.17
CA MET A 56 -17.58 10.87 -6.28
C MET A 56 -17.73 12.22 -6.98
N ASN A 57 -17.51 13.31 -6.25
CA ASN A 57 -17.43 14.64 -6.86
C ASN A 57 -16.16 14.78 -7.73
N LEU A 58 -15.02 14.34 -7.23
CA LEU A 58 -13.73 14.50 -7.92
C LEU A 58 -13.63 13.68 -9.22
N ILE A 59 -14.16 12.45 -9.24
CA ILE A 59 -14.10 11.60 -10.45
C ILE A 59 -14.89 12.16 -11.65
N ARG A 60 -15.73 13.15 -11.45
CA ARG A 60 -16.45 13.85 -12.54
C ARG A 60 -15.54 14.77 -13.35
N TYR A 61 -14.37 15.10 -12.83
CA TYR A 61 -13.41 15.98 -13.51
C TYR A 61 -12.36 15.14 -14.25
N PRO A 62 -11.96 15.52 -15.47
CA PRO A 62 -11.17 14.68 -16.37
C PRO A 62 -9.75 14.39 -15.90
N THR A 63 -9.25 15.08 -14.90
CA THR A 63 -7.91 14.87 -14.35
C THR A 63 -7.94 14.85 -12.83
N MET A 64 -8.18 13.67 -12.27
CA MET A 64 -8.05 13.51 -10.81
C MET A 64 -6.59 13.15 -10.47
N PRO A 65 -5.84 14.07 -9.82
CA PRO A 65 -4.48 13.78 -9.40
C PRO A 65 -4.45 12.77 -8.24
N GLU A 66 -3.37 11.97 -8.16
CA GLU A 66 -3.20 10.99 -7.06
C GLU A 66 -3.33 11.61 -5.68
N ASN A 67 -2.82 12.84 -5.51
CA ASN A 67 -2.93 13.56 -4.23
C ASN A 67 -4.39 13.87 -3.83
N ALA A 68 -5.30 14.03 -4.78
CA ALA A 68 -6.72 14.20 -4.46
C ALA A 68 -7.31 12.90 -3.87
N VAL A 69 -6.92 11.74 -4.35
CA VAL A 69 -7.31 10.44 -3.76
C VAL A 69 -6.74 10.30 -2.34
N LYS A 70 -5.48 10.68 -2.14
CA LYS A 70 -4.85 10.66 -0.80
C LYS A 70 -5.64 11.50 0.20
N LEU A 71 -6.05 12.70 -0.20
CA LEU A 71 -6.81 13.61 0.66
C LEU A 71 -8.24 13.16 0.92
N THR A 72 -8.94 12.70 -0.11
CA THR A 72 -10.40 12.45 -0.02
C THR A 72 -10.75 11.06 0.45
N VAL A 73 -9.89 10.09 0.25
CA VAL A 73 -10.13 8.68 0.60
C VAL A 73 -9.16 8.21 1.67
N LEU A 74 -7.87 8.33 1.41
CA LEU A 74 -6.86 7.71 2.26
C LEU A 74 -6.75 8.41 3.61
N SER A 75 -6.72 9.75 3.64
CA SER A 75 -6.66 10.49 4.90
C SER A 75 -7.84 10.19 5.84
N PRO A 76 -9.11 10.18 5.40
CA PRO A 76 -10.23 9.71 6.19
C PRO A 76 -10.07 8.30 6.76
N LEU A 77 -9.60 7.35 5.95
CA LEU A 77 -9.41 5.97 6.40
C LEU A 77 -8.32 5.86 7.47
N LEU A 78 -7.18 6.54 7.28
CA LEU A 78 -6.09 6.58 8.27
C LEU A 78 -6.56 7.23 9.58
N HIS A 79 -7.41 8.25 9.49
CA HIS A 79 -7.96 8.93 10.66
C HIS A 79 -8.89 7.98 11.45
N LEU A 80 -9.83 7.33 10.79
CA LEU A 80 -10.74 6.36 11.43
C LEU A 80 -10.00 5.15 12.02
N ALA A 81 -8.92 4.71 11.36
CA ALA A 81 -8.06 3.65 11.87
C ALA A 81 -7.13 4.08 13.01
N ASN A 82 -7.19 5.35 13.45
CA ASN A 82 -6.31 5.96 14.46
C ASN A 82 -4.80 5.89 14.12
N LEU A 83 -4.45 5.68 12.84
CA LEU A 83 -3.07 5.57 12.38
C LEU A 83 -2.33 6.92 12.27
N LEU A 84 -3.03 8.02 12.54
CA LEU A 84 -2.46 9.37 12.63
C LEU A 84 -2.18 9.83 14.08
N LEU A 85 -2.50 8.98 15.07
CA LEU A 85 -2.36 9.27 16.49
C LEU A 85 -1.25 8.39 17.11
N PRO A 86 -0.65 8.82 18.25
CA PRO A 86 0.31 7.97 18.95
C PRO A 86 -0.26 6.58 19.25
N PRO A 87 0.52 5.51 19.15
CA PRO A 87 1.98 5.48 18.96
C PRO A 87 2.44 5.55 17.51
N PHE A 88 1.53 5.84 16.58
CA PHE A 88 1.83 5.86 15.14
C PHE A 88 2.25 7.25 14.67
N HIS A 89 3.03 7.28 13.60
CA HIS A 89 3.32 8.48 12.84
C HIS A 89 3.49 8.13 11.35
N ILE A 90 3.33 9.10 10.48
CA ILE A 90 3.45 8.88 9.04
C ILE A 90 4.68 9.58 8.47
N ARG A 91 5.24 8.97 7.42
CA ARG A 91 6.18 9.61 6.49
C ARG A 91 5.61 9.52 5.10
N THR A 92 5.82 10.56 4.32
CA THR A 92 5.44 10.61 2.91
C THR A 92 6.69 10.64 2.05
N GLU A 93 6.56 10.19 0.81
CA GLU A 93 7.63 10.25 -0.18
C GLU A 93 8.96 9.68 0.35
N THR A 94 8.88 8.53 1.00
CA THR A 94 10.03 7.89 1.62
C THR A 94 10.79 7.04 0.62
N SER A 95 12.05 7.37 0.37
CA SER A 95 12.92 6.57 -0.49
C SER A 95 13.20 5.21 0.11
N VAL A 96 13.14 4.17 -0.73
CA VAL A 96 13.46 2.79 -0.37
C VAL A 96 14.35 2.17 -1.44
N SER A 97 15.30 1.35 -0.99
CA SER A 97 16.18 0.59 -1.85
C SER A 97 16.26 -0.86 -1.35
N VAL A 98 16.11 -1.81 -2.25
CA VAL A 98 16.12 -3.25 -1.98
C VAL A 98 17.14 -3.91 -2.86
N THR A 99 18.21 -4.44 -2.29
CA THR A 99 19.26 -5.10 -3.04
C THR A 99 19.19 -6.62 -2.85
N ASN A 100 19.28 -7.36 -3.95
CA ASN A 100 19.62 -8.77 -3.94
C ASN A 100 21.08 -8.92 -4.35
N PRO A 101 22.00 -9.20 -3.40
CA PRO A 101 23.42 -9.30 -3.69
C PRO A 101 23.76 -10.50 -4.60
N ASP A 102 23.01 -11.60 -4.50
CA ASP A 102 23.26 -12.82 -5.26
C ASP A 102 22.99 -12.61 -6.76
N GLU A 103 22.01 -11.76 -7.08
CA GLU A 103 21.65 -11.41 -8.47
C GLU A 103 22.26 -10.08 -8.94
N SER A 104 22.99 -9.39 -8.07
CA SER A 104 23.51 -8.05 -8.34
C SER A 104 22.43 -7.06 -8.83
N VAL A 105 21.21 -7.16 -8.29
CA VAL A 105 20.07 -6.33 -8.64
C VAL A 105 19.65 -5.48 -7.46
N THR A 106 19.40 -4.21 -7.73
CA THR A 106 18.82 -3.26 -6.76
C THR A 106 17.52 -2.69 -7.31
N ILE A 107 16.47 -2.69 -6.50
CA ILE A 107 15.21 -2.02 -6.79
C ILE A 107 15.14 -0.75 -5.97
N GLU A 108 14.89 0.38 -6.62
CA GLU A 108 14.75 1.68 -5.97
C GLU A 108 13.39 2.29 -6.22
N GLY A 109 12.85 3.00 -5.23
CA GLY A 109 11.56 3.66 -5.37
C GLY A 109 11.24 4.64 -4.24
N LEU A 110 10.04 5.19 -4.33
CA LEU A 110 9.53 6.19 -3.41
C LEU A 110 8.15 5.74 -2.93
N ILE A 111 8.04 5.47 -1.64
CA ILE A 111 6.78 5.09 -0.99
C ILE A 111 5.92 6.32 -0.82
N ASP A 112 4.67 6.28 -1.26
CA ASP A 112 3.74 7.39 -1.13
C ASP A 112 3.44 7.75 0.32
N ILE A 113 3.03 6.75 1.11
CA ILE A 113 2.78 6.91 2.54
C ILE A 113 3.26 5.67 3.28
N LEU A 114 4.04 5.90 4.32
CA LEU A 114 4.54 4.90 5.23
C LEU A 114 4.03 5.21 6.65
N VAL A 115 3.30 4.28 7.24
CA VAL A 115 2.90 4.36 8.65
C VAL A 115 3.90 3.61 9.50
N LEU A 116 4.42 4.27 10.50
CA LEU A 116 5.42 3.77 11.43
C LEU A 116 4.82 3.67 12.83
N GLY A 117 5.10 2.57 13.50
CA GLY A 117 4.87 2.39 14.93
C GLY A 117 6.08 2.74 15.76
N GLU A 118 6.08 2.30 17.02
CA GLU A 118 7.21 2.47 17.93
C GLU A 118 8.49 1.86 17.35
N GLN A 119 9.65 2.44 17.68
CA GLN A 119 10.97 2.04 17.20
C GLN A 119 11.09 2.04 15.66
N ASN A 120 10.27 2.85 14.95
CA ASN A 120 10.18 2.89 13.50
C ASN A 120 9.84 1.53 12.85
N LEU A 121 9.06 0.72 13.54
CA LEU A 121 8.47 -0.47 12.94
C LEU A 121 7.48 -0.06 11.84
N TRP A 122 7.65 -0.60 10.64
CA TRP A 122 6.72 -0.33 9.55
C TRP A 122 5.41 -1.08 9.78
N VAL A 123 4.34 -0.34 9.91
CA VAL A 123 3.01 -0.89 10.16
C VAL A 123 2.24 -1.04 8.86
N LEU A 124 2.34 -0.04 7.98
CA LEU A 124 1.56 -0.01 6.75
C LEU A 124 2.32 0.75 5.66
N VAL A 125 2.38 0.17 4.46
CA VAL A 125 2.91 0.79 3.24
C VAL A 125 1.74 1.04 2.30
N ILE A 126 1.61 2.27 1.84
CA ILE A 126 0.53 2.66 0.94
C ILE A 126 1.11 3.25 -0.32
N GLU A 127 0.63 2.73 -1.44
CA GLU A 127 0.91 3.24 -2.77
C GLU A 127 -0.42 3.62 -3.42
N SER A 128 -0.58 4.87 -3.78
CA SER A 128 -1.76 5.34 -4.48
C SER A 128 -1.55 5.28 -5.99
N LYS A 129 -2.57 4.86 -6.71
CA LYS A 129 -2.55 4.82 -8.17
C LYS A 129 -3.82 5.46 -8.72
N ARG A 130 -3.70 6.11 -9.87
CA ARG A 130 -4.85 6.57 -10.64
C ARG A 130 -5.71 5.37 -11.04
N ALA A 131 -7.01 5.58 -11.19
CA ALA A 131 -7.98 4.54 -11.56
C ALA A 131 -7.63 3.79 -12.86
N GLU A 132 -6.88 4.42 -13.75
CA GLU A 132 -6.45 3.91 -15.05
C GLU A 132 -5.35 2.84 -14.95
N PHE A 133 -4.63 2.76 -13.83
CA PHE A 133 -3.53 1.82 -13.66
C PHE A 133 -4.00 0.43 -13.23
N SER A 134 -3.38 -0.59 -13.83
CA SER A 134 -3.61 -1.98 -13.44
C SER A 134 -3.13 -2.23 -12.01
N ILE A 135 -3.96 -2.94 -11.23
CA ILE A 135 -3.57 -3.44 -9.89
C ILE A 135 -2.28 -4.24 -9.91
N LYS A 136 -2.04 -5.00 -10.98
CA LYS A 136 -0.83 -5.83 -11.08
C LYS A 136 0.45 -4.98 -10.98
N VAL A 137 0.44 -3.78 -11.55
CA VAL A 137 1.59 -2.85 -11.48
C VAL A 137 1.76 -2.31 -10.07
N GLY A 138 0.67 -1.83 -9.45
CA GLY A 138 0.73 -1.33 -8.07
C GLY A 138 1.09 -2.42 -7.06
N LEU A 139 0.61 -3.64 -7.26
CA LEU A 139 0.92 -4.80 -6.42
C LEU A 139 2.42 -5.12 -6.45
N ALA A 140 3.03 -5.23 -7.63
CA ALA A 140 4.45 -5.51 -7.76
C ALA A 140 5.30 -4.43 -7.07
N GLN A 141 4.93 -3.17 -7.22
CA GLN A 141 5.62 -2.05 -6.60
C GLN A 141 5.55 -2.10 -5.06
N ILE A 142 4.35 -2.33 -4.48
CA ILE A 142 4.18 -2.46 -3.03
C ILE A 142 4.98 -3.65 -2.51
N LEU A 143 4.91 -4.80 -3.18
CA LEU A 143 5.67 -6.00 -2.79
C LEU A 143 7.17 -5.76 -2.81
N ALA A 144 7.69 -5.02 -3.80
CA ALA A 144 9.09 -4.62 -3.86
C ALA A 144 9.48 -3.77 -2.62
N TYR A 145 8.67 -2.79 -2.24
CA TYR A 145 8.92 -1.97 -1.05
C TYR A 145 8.94 -2.80 0.23
N MET A 146 8.00 -3.74 0.36
CA MET A 146 7.90 -4.59 1.54
C MET A 146 9.07 -5.57 1.68
N LEU A 147 9.59 -6.09 0.56
CA LEU A 147 10.83 -6.88 0.56
C LEU A 147 12.03 -6.10 1.12
N GLY A 148 12.08 -4.78 0.88
CA GLY A 148 13.10 -3.91 1.45
C GLY A 148 13.07 -3.87 2.97
N VAL A 149 11.88 -3.87 3.54
CA VAL A 149 11.69 -3.89 5.01
C VAL A 149 12.14 -5.21 5.61
N CYS A 150 11.69 -6.34 5.02
CA CYS A 150 12.01 -7.67 5.52
C CYS A 150 13.53 -7.91 5.59
N ARG A 151 14.24 -7.52 4.54
CA ARG A 151 15.71 -7.72 4.46
C ARG A 151 16.49 -6.80 5.38
N THR A 152 16.02 -5.56 5.58
CA THR A 152 16.72 -4.57 6.41
C THR A 152 16.57 -4.85 7.90
N LYS A 153 15.47 -5.47 8.34
CA LYS A 153 15.14 -5.63 9.76
C LYS A 153 14.95 -7.08 10.24
N GLN A 154 15.11 -8.09 9.38
CA GLN A 154 14.83 -9.51 9.69
C GLN A 154 13.43 -9.73 10.30
N ILE A 155 12.43 -9.02 9.81
CA ILE A 155 11.06 -9.08 10.31
C ILE A 155 10.22 -9.85 9.28
N ASP A 156 9.43 -10.80 9.75
CA ASP A 156 8.36 -11.41 8.93
C ASP A 156 7.25 -10.37 8.73
N VAL A 157 7.13 -9.87 7.50
CA VAL A 157 6.11 -8.87 7.13
C VAL A 157 4.97 -9.58 6.42
N LYS A 158 3.79 -9.50 6.99
CA LYS A 158 2.55 -9.88 6.31
C LYS A 158 2.06 -8.70 5.47
N ILE A 159 1.80 -8.98 4.20
CA ILE A 159 1.45 -7.96 3.21
C ILE A 159 -0.04 -7.91 2.99
N LEU A 160 -0.62 -6.75 3.22
CA LEU A 160 -1.99 -6.45 2.86
C LEU A 160 -2.03 -5.51 1.66
N VAL A 161 -2.70 -5.92 0.59
CA VAL A 161 -3.02 -5.06 -0.52
C VAL A 161 -4.52 -4.78 -0.53
N ILE A 162 -4.90 -3.55 -0.21
CA ILE A 162 -6.30 -3.11 -0.31
C ILE A 162 -6.56 -2.59 -1.72
N LYS A 163 -7.46 -3.27 -2.44
CA LYS A 163 -8.00 -2.78 -3.70
C LYS A 163 -9.30 -2.03 -3.46
N MET A 164 -9.36 -0.78 -3.82
CA MET A 164 -10.63 -0.10 -4.03
C MET A 164 -11.06 -0.28 -5.49
N LYS A 165 -11.94 -1.25 -5.75
CA LYS A 165 -12.64 -1.38 -7.04
C LYS A 165 -13.93 -0.59 -6.91
N MET A 166 -14.03 0.53 -7.60
CA MET A 166 -15.33 1.15 -7.82
C MET A 166 -15.96 0.49 -9.04
N ASN A 167 -17.07 -0.23 -8.83
CA ASN A 167 -17.93 -0.60 -9.92
C ASN A 167 -18.61 0.68 -10.40
N SER A 168 -18.32 1.10 -11.62
CA SER A 168 -19.22 1.93 -12.37
C SER A 168 -20.38 1.00 -12.76
N GLU A 169 -21.44 0.97 -11.94
CA GLU A 169 -22.72 0.50 -12.43
C GLU A 169 -23.24 1.58 -13.36
N GLU A 170 -23.55 1.16 -14.59
CA GLU A 170 -24.22 1.91 -15.63
C GLU A 170 -25.60 2.40 -15.19
#